data_1f579805e86d8cb078e27fab411f63db
#
_entry.id   1f579805e86d8cb078e27fab411f63db
#
_cell.length_a   1.000
_cell.length_b   1.000
_cell.length_c   1.000
_cell.angle_alpha   90.00
_cell.angle_beta   90.00
_cell.angle_gamma   90.00
#
_symmetry.space_group_name_H-M   'P 1'
#
loop_
_entity.id
_entity.type
_entity.pdbx_description
1 polymer ?
#
loop_
_entity_poly.entity_id
_entity_poly.type
_entity_poly.pdbx_seq_one_letter_code
_entity_poly.pdbx_strand_id
1 'polypeptide(L)'
;MNEKTISGSYVAEATEKLASLIIAPDAVLSAPAGKCLTLTVDGVNRQIQPGTYTGDVVLTVSDAVQVDYENHGKVDHFEMANAVVISDGKYVPEKSVAAAVLAGTVTDTTVDGLKVDSQADNFGGVYVDGNSVVTINDANMILNGNGGNDFVGHGAGITAAGASHVTVNRAKISSVGSIRVTVVGREEATLEVNDSELFVKDGTKPNNVSGMTKVPWMLGLTGRVRATNLVDSATATYNRCHIKCENWGCMYTDATK
;
A
#
# COMPACT_ATOMS: atom_id res chain seq x y z
N MET A 1 17.36 -24.77 5.42
CA MET A 1 16.61 -23.49 5.60
C MET A 1 17.18 -22.84 6.84
N ASN A 2 17.44 -21.56 6.80
CA ASN A 2 18.11 -20.86 7.88
C ASN A 2 17.11 -20.41 8.94
N GLU A 3 17.48 -20.55 10.22
CA GLU A 3 16.78 -19.96 11.36
C GLU A 3 17.52 -18.71 11.79
N LYS A 4 16.78 -17.68 12.22
CA LYS A 4 17.38 -16.41 12.67
C LYS A 4 16.68 -15.90 13.92
N THR A 5 17.48 -15.43 14.88
CA THR A 5 16.99 -14.68 16.04
C THR A 5 17.57 -13.28 15.97
N ILE A 6 16.70 -12.26 16.12
CA ILE A 6 17.07 -10.84 16.10
C ILE A 6 16.75 -10.25 17.49
N SER A 7 17.74 -9.59 18.09
CA SER A 7 17.63 -8.80 19.31
C SER A 7 18.41 -7.48 19.13
N GLY A 8 18.04 -6.44 19.86
CA GLY A 8 18.64 -5.12 19.71
C GLY A 8 18.40 -4.52 18.31
N SER A 9 19.29 -3.63 17.87
CA SER A 9 19.19 -2.98 16.56
C SER A 9 19.70 -3.90 15.45
N TYR A 10 18.87 -4.08 14.42
CA TYR A 10 19.22 -4.86 13.24
C TYR A 10 18.86 -4.10 11.96
N VAL A 11 19.84 -3.87 11.09
CA VAL A 11 19.62 -3.33 9.75
C VAL A 11 19.71 -4.47 8.75
N ALA A 12 18.60 -4.74 8.05
CA ALA A 12 18.56 -5.73 6.97
C ALA A 12 19.13 -5.10 5.70
N GLU A 13 20.31 -5.50 5.29
CA GLU A 13 20.99 -4.97 4.10
C GLU A 13 20.46 -5.57 2.79
N ALA A 14 19.87 -6.77 2.85
CA ALA A 14 19.35 -7.50 1.71
C ALA A 14 18.16 -8.38 2.11
N THR A 15 17.38 -8.80 1.12
CA THR A 15 16.28 -9.74 1.31
C THR A 15 16.78 -11.08 1.84
N GLU A 16 16.15 -11.59 2.89
CA GLU A 16 16.48 -12.85 3.54
C GLU A 16 15.29 -13.82 3.49
N LYS A 17 15.57 -15.07 3.12
CA LYS A 17 14.59 -16.18 3.17
C LYS A 17 14.96 -17.13 4.31
N LEU A 18 14.01 -17.35 5.20
CA LEU A 18 14.18 -18.06 6.45
C LEU A 18 13.11 -19.16 6.61
N ALA A 19 13.41 -20.22 7.35
CA ALA A 19 12.39 -21.18 7.81
C ALA A 19 11.77 -20.75 9.14
N SER A 20 12.54 -19.98 9.93
CA SER A 20 12.09 -19.45 11.21
C SER A 20 12.78 -18.11 11.49
N LEU A 21 12.01 -17.17 12.01
CA LEU A 21 12.48 -15.88 12.50
C LEU A 21 11.91 -15.63 13.89
N ILE A 22 12.80 -15.37 14.84
CA ILE A 22 12.43 -14.92 16.18
C ILE A 22 12.84 -13.45 16.30
N ILE A 23 11.86 -12.59 16.58
CA ILE A 23 12.06 -11.17 16.87
C ILE A 23 11.89 -10.98 18.38
N ALA A 24 12.96 -10.63 19.07
CA ALA A 24 12.95 -10.41 20.52
C ALA A 24 12.19 -9.11 20.86
N PRO A 25 11.70 -8.97 22.12
CA PRO A 25 10.96 -7.77 22.54
C PRO A 25 11.75 -6.46 22.45
N ASP A 26 13.07 -6.52 22.52
CA ASP A 26 14.00 -5.40 22.42
C ASP A 26 14.48 -5.14 20.98
N ALA A 27 14.07 -5.96 20.03
CA ALA A 27 14.54 -5.85 18.66
C ALA A 27 13.94 -4.64 17.94
N VAL A 28 14.79 -3.89 17.23
CA VAL A 28 14.43 -2.82 16.32
C VAL A 28 14.98 -3.15 14.94
N LEU A 29 14.08 -3.46 14.01
CA LEU A 29 14.45 -3.81 12.65
C LEU A 29 14.25 -2.62 11.72
N SER A 30 15.19 -2.42 10.81
CA SER A 30 15.15 -1.37 9.78
C SER A 30 15.78 -1.85 8.49
N ALA A 31 15.59 -1.10 7.42
CA ALA A 31 16.35 -1.16 6.18
C ALA A 31 17.27 0.07 6.07
N PRO A 32 18.24 0.09 5.14
CA PRO A 32 18.97 1.28 4.79
C PRO A 32 18.05 2.43 4.33
N ALA A 33 18.55 3.67 4.41
CA ALA A 33 17.81 4.84 3.94
C ALA A 33 17.35 4.70 2.48
N GLY A 34 16.13 5.12 2.18
CA GLY A 34 15.52 4.99 0.86
C GLY A 34 14.99 3.59 0.54
N LYS A 35 15.01 2.69 1.53
CA LYS A 35 14.48 1.33 1.37
C LYS A 35 13.41 1.02 2.42
N CYS A 36 12.51 0.11 2.05
CA CYS A 36 11.49 -0.45 2.93
C CYS A 36 11.90 -1.85 3.39
N LEU A 37 11.56 -2.17 4.64
CA LEU A 37 11.62 -3.53 5.18
C LEU A 37 10.22 -4.07 5.37
N THR A 38 9.94 -5.25 4.80
CA THR A 38 8.67 -5.95 4.99
C THR A 38 8.90 -7.38 5.43
N LEU A 39 7.92 -7.95 6.15
CA LEU A 39 7.93 -9.33 6.60
C LEU A 39 6.76 -10.07 5.97
N THR A 40 7.03 -11.14 5.25
CA THR A 40 5.98 -12.07 4.81
C THR A 40 6.17 -13.45 5.45
N VAL A 41 5.05 -14.10 5.73
CA VAL A 41 4.99 -15.50 6.19
C VAL A 41 3.98 -16.21 5.30
N ASP A 42 4.43 -17.22 4.57
CA ASP A 42 3.62 -17.95 3.60
C ASP A 42 2.91 -17.02 2.60
N GLY A 43 3.61 -15.96 2.16
CA GLY A 43 3.12 -14.94 1.24
C GLY A 43 2.21 -13.87 1.85
N VAL A 44 1.76 -14.03 3.10
CA VAL A 44 0.96 -13.01 3.80
C VAL A 44 1.88 -11.97 4.41
N ASN A 45 1.69 -10.70 4.06
CA ASN A 45 2.47 -9.60 4.65
C ASN A 45 2.03 -9.35 6.09
N ARG A 46 2.99 -9.33 7.01
CA ARG A 46 2.80 -9.22 8.46
C ARG A 46 3.42 -7.95 9.01
N GLN A 47 2.80 -7.42 10.06
CA GLN A 47 3.44 -6.37 10.86
C GLN A 47 4.75 -6.90 11.47
N ILE A 48 5.85 -6.16 11.31
CA ILE A 48 7.10 -6.48 12.01
C ILE A 48 6.92 -6.15 13.49
N GLN A 49 6.89 -7.16 14.33
CA GLN A 49 6.72 -7.03 15.78
C GLN A 49 7.38 -8.22 16.52
N PRO A 50 7.64 -8.12 17.83
CA PRO A 50 8.16 -9.22 18.59
C PRO A 50 7.31 -10.47 18.47
N GLY A 51 7.95 -11.64 18.27
CA GLY A 51 7.26 -12.91 18.09
C GLY A 51 8.10 -13.96 17.38
N THR A 52 7.51 -15.12 17.16
CA THR A 52 8.10 -16.23 16.40
C THR A 52 7.30 -16.44 15.13
N TYR A 53 7.98 -16.45 14.00
CA TYR A 53 7.44 -16.64 12.66
C TYR A 53 8.04 -17.90 12.05
N THR A 54 7.21 -18.81 11.55
CA THR A 54 7.62 -20.08 10.96
C THR A 54 6.88 -20.33 9.65
N GLY A 55 7.52 -21.00 8.70
CA GLY A 55 7.01 -21.27 7.36
C GLY A 55 7.93 -20.69 6.28
N ASP A 56 7.41 -20.25 5.17
CA ASP A 56 8.16 -19.47 4.18
C ASP A 56 8.24 -18.01 4.65
N VAL A 57 9.26 -17.74 5.49
CA VAL A 57 9.46 -16.42 6.09
C VAL A 57 10.42 -15.60 5.21
N VAL A 58 9.98 -14.45 4.74
CA VAL A 58 10.83 -13.55 3.95
C VAL A 58 10.86 -12.17 4.59
N LEU A 59 12.05 -11.72 4.98
CA LEU A 59 12.35 -10.32 5.23
C LEU A 59 12.77 -9.69 3.91
N THR A 60 11.90 -8.89 3.30
CA THR A 60 12.19 -8.24 2.03
C THR A 60 12.72 -6.85 2.24
N VAL A 61 13.86 -6.55 1.63
CA VAL A 61 14.40 -5.20 1.46
C VAL A 61 14.13 -4.76 0.03
N SER A 62 13.30 -3.76 -0.16
CA SER A 62 12.97 -3.19 -1.48
C SER A 62 13.29 -1.70 -1.50
N ASP A 63 13.51 -1.14 -2.68
CA ASP A 63 13.59 0.31 -2.81
C ASP A 63 12.22 0.92 -2.50
N ALA A 64 12.19 2.01 -1.76
CA ALA A 64 10.95 2.68 -1.43
C ALA A 64 10.38 3.43 -2.64
N VAL A 65 9.06 3.43 -2.79
CA VAL A 65 8.40 4.47 -3.57
C VAL A 65 8.42 5.74 -2.72
N GLN A 66 9.15 6.75 -3.18
CA GLN A 66 9.29 8.01 -2.46
C GLN A 66 8.27 9.01 -2.99
N VAL A 67 7.48 9.59 -2.09
CA VAL A 67 6.45 10.57 -2.42
C VAL A 67 6.53 11.73 -1.45
N ASP A 68 6.58 12.93 -2.01
CA ASP A 68 6.50 14.16 -1.25
C ASP A 68 5.06 14.67 -1.25
N TYR A 69 4.63 15.18 -0.12
CA TYR A 69 3.34 15.80 0.04
C TYR A 69 3.49 17.18 0.68
N GLU A 70 3.12 18.21 -0.08
CA GLU A 70 3.13 19.58 0.42
C GLU A 70 1.78 19.90 1.09
N ASN A 71 1.86 20.37 2.32
CA ASN A 71 0.72 20.81 3.09
C ASN A 71 1.04 22.16 3.77
N HIS A 72 0.43 23.24 3.29
CA HIS A 72 0.59 24.59 3.84
C HIS A 72 2.05 25.02 4.02
N GLY A 73 2.88 24.80 3.00
CA GLY A 73 4.29 25.18 2.99
C GLY A 73 5.22 24.22 3.76
N LYS A 74 4.71 23.11 4.23
CA LYS A 74 5.47 22.03 4.83
C LYS A 74 5.44 20.81 3.92
N VAL A 75 6.63 20.27 3.62
CA VAL A 75 6.76 19.03 2.85
C VAL A 75 6.97 17.86 3.79
N ASP A 76 6.08 16.88 3.72
CA ASP A 76 6.22 15.58 4.38
C ASP A 76 6.69 14.54 3.34
N HIS A 77 7.70 13.75 3.70
CA HIS A 77 8.30 12.71 2.86
C HIS A 77 7.75 11.34 3.27
N PHE A 78 7.31 10.57 2.29
CA PHE A 78 6.80 9.21 2.50
C PHE A 78 7.65 8.20 1.74
N GLU A 79 8.05 7.14 2.43
CA GLU A 79 8.66 5.93 1.88
C GLU A 79 7.62 4.82 1.93
N MET A 80 7.21 4.32 0.76
CA MET A 80 6.08 3.40 0.65
C MET A 80 6.52 2.05 0.11
N ALA A 81 6.02 0.97 0.73
CA ALA A 81 6.15 -0.40 0.27
C ALA A 81 4.85 -0.86 -0.39
N ASN A 82 4.95 -1.43 -1.59
CA ASN A 82 3.82 -1.94 -2.35
C ASN A 82 4.10 -3.34 -2.90
N ALA A 83 3.06 -4.15 -3.05
CA ALA A 83 3.22 -5.49 -3.64
C ALA A 83 3.73 -5.41 -5.08
N VAL A 84 3.23 -4.44 -5.86
CA VAL A 84 3.58 -4.21 -7.26
C VAL A 84 3.79 -2.73 -7.50
N VAL A 85 4.87 -2.38 -8.20
CA VAL A 85 5.18 -1.02 -8.66
C VAL A 85 5.41 -1.03 -10.16
N ILE A 86 4.70 -0.16 -10.89
CA ILE A 86 4.90 0.09 -12.32
C ILE A 86 5.15 1.59 -12.48
N SER A 87 6.30 1.95 -13.04
CA SER A 87 6.75 3.34 -13.18
C SER A 87 7.25 3.59 -14.60
N ASP A 88 6.81 4.69 -15.22
CA ASP A 88 7.18 5.05 -16.60
C ASP A 88 7.03 3.91 -17.60
N GLY A 89 5.92 3.17 -17.51
CA GLY A 89 5.57 2.06 -18.39
C GLY A 89 6.41 0.81 -18.18
N LYS A 90 7.03 0.63 -17.00
CA LYS A 90 7.84 -0.53 -16.64
C LYS A 90 7.47 -1.08 -15.26
N TYR A 91 7.37 -2.40 -15.20
CA TYR A 91 7.36 -3.09 -13.91
C TYR A 91 8.73 -2.93 -13.24
N VAL A 92 8.72 -2.55 -11.96
CA VAL A 92 9.94 -2.22 -11.18
C VAL A 92 10.09 -3.23 -10.03
N PRO A 93 10.74 -4.39 -10.29
CA PRO A 93 10.89 -5.46 -9.29
C PRO A 93 11.60 -5.02 -8.01
N GLU A 94 12.60 -4.13 -8.11
CA GLU A 94 13.37 -3.61 -6.98
C GLU A 94 12.54 -2.76 -6.01
N LYS A 95 11.47 -2.14 -6.49
CA LYS A 95 10.50 -1.39 -5.67
C LYS A 95 9.31 -2.24 -5.24
N SER A 96 9.17 -3.45 -5.79
CA SER A 96 8.03 -4.34 -5.54
C SER A 96 8.35 -5.38 -4.48
N VAL A 97 7.35 -5.70 -3.64
CA VAL A 97 7.47 -6.75 -2.62
C VAL A 97 6.88 -8.05 -3.17
N ALA A 98 7.62 -8.72 -4.07
CA ALA A 98 7.15 -9.93 -4.74
C ALA A 98 6.77 -11.06 -3.76
N ALA A 99 7.40 -11.13 -2.57
CA ALA A 99 7.07 -12.10 -1.53
C ALA A 99 5.64 -11.93 -0.97
N ALA A 100 5.01 -10.77 -1.14
CA ALA A 100 3.63 -10.51 -0.73
C ALA A 100 2.60 -10.79 -1.85
N VAL A 101 3.03 -11.25 -3.00
CA VAL A 101 2.16 -11.63 -4.12
C VAL A 101 1.85 -13.12 -4.04
N LEU A 102 0.65 -13.45 -3.57
CA LEU A 102 0.19 -14.83 -3.40
C LEU A 102 -0.16 -15.50 -4.73
N ALA A 103 -0.60 -14.73 -5.71
CA ALA A 103 -0.93 -15.18 -7.06
C ALA A 103 -1.01 -14.01 -8.03
N GLY A 104 -0.97 -14.29 -9.32
CA GLY A 104 -1.12 -13.34 -10.40
C GLY A 104 0.13 -13.22 -11.27
N THR A 105 -0.01 -12.50 -12.35
CA THR A 105 1.08 -12.17 -13.27
C THR A 105 1.18 -10.67 -13.45
N VAL A 106 2.41 -10.16 -13.52
CA VAL A 106 2.71 -8.74 -13.67
C VAL A 106 3.62 -8.56 -14.87
N THR A 107 3.25 -7.63 -15.73
CA THR A 107 4.06 -7.16 -16.86
C THR A 107 4.21 -5.64 -16.78
N ASP A 108 4.84 -5.04 -17.76
CA ASP A 108 4.97 -3.58 -17.86
C ASP A 108 3.60 -2.86 -17.99
N THR A 109 2.59 -3.55 -18.53
CA THR A 109 1.29 -2.94 -18.86
C THR A 109 0.07 -3.67 -18.30
N THR A 110 0.26 -4.86 -17.70
CA THR A 110 -0.84 -5.64 -17.13
C THR A 110 -0.51 -6.20 -15.77
N VAL A 111 -1.55 -6.27 -14.92
CA VAL A 111 -1.55 -6.98 -13.65
C VAL A 111 -2.78 -7.88 -13.63
N ASP A 112 -2.60 -9.18 -13.82
CA ASP A 112 -3.70 -10.13 -13.98
C ASP A 112 -3.80 -11.10 -12.81
N GLY A 113 -4.99 -11.22 -12.21
CA GLY A 113 -5.29 -12.14 -11.11
C GLY A 113 -4.47 -11.92 -9.85
N LEU A 114 -4.00 -10.68 -9.62
CA LEU A 114 -3.17 -10.36 -8.45
C LEU A 114 -3.90 -10.71 -7.15
N LYS A 115 -3.26 -11.48 -6.30
CA LYS A 115 -3.75 -11.76 -4.95
C LYS A 115 -2.76 -11.29 -3.90
N VAL A 116 -3.23 -10.40 -3.01
CA VAL A 116 -2.45 -9.85 -1.89
C VAL A 116 -3.23 -10.00 -0.60
N ASP A 117 -2.58 -10.44 0.46
CA ASP A 117 -3.08 -10.40 1.84
C ASP A 117 -2.04 -9.71 2.73
N SER A 118 -2.44 -8.61 3.34
CA SER A 118 -1.57 -7.84 4.24
C SER A 118 -2.26 -7.58 5.57
N GLN A 119 -1.52 -7.76 6.65
CA GLN A 119 -1.89 -7.43 8.03
C GLN A 119 -0.92 -6.39 8.61
N ALA A 120 -0.18 -5.70 7.74
CA ALA A 120 0.77 -4.66 8.12
C ALA A 120 0.23 -3.27 7.83
N ASP A 121 0.62 -2.32 8.68
CA ASP A 121 0.37 -0.90 8.46
C ASP A 121 1.11 -0.42 7.20
N ASN A 122 0.56 0.57 6.52
CA ASN A 122 1.19 1.31 5.42
C ASN A 122 1.56 0.50 4.16
N PHE A 123 1.21 -0.78 4.10
CA PHE A 123 1.49 -1.61 2.94
C PHE A 123 0.44 -1.43 1.85
N GLY A 124 0.88 -1.11 0.62
CA GLY A 124 0.02 -0.90 -0.54
C GLY A 124 -0.05 -2.12 -1.46
N GLY A 125 -1.08 -2.16 -2.32
CA GLY A 125 -1.24 -3.18 -3.35
C GLY A 125 -0.46 -2.85 -4.61
N VAL A 126 -1.05 -2.09 -5.53
CA VAL A 126 -0.43 -1.69 -6.81
C VAL A 126 -0.19 -0.19 -6.81
N TYR A 127 1.02 0.22 -7.12
CA TYR A 127 1.39 1.61 -7.34
C TYR A 127 1.80 1.81 -8.81
N VAL A 128 1.15 2.76 -9.48
CA VAL A 128 1.41 3.08 -10.89
C VAL A 128 1.68 4.58 -11.00
N ASP A 129 2.81 4.96 -11.60
CA ASP A 129 3.15 6.37 -11.81
C ASP A 129 3.79 6.67 -13.18
N GLY A 130 4.22 7.91 -13.33
CA GLY A 130 4.82 8.42 -14.57
C GLY A 130 3.82 8.45 -15.72
N ASN A 131 4.26 8.09 -16.92
CA ASN A 131 3.42 7.99 -18.12
C ASN A 131 2.92 6.56 -18.38
N SER A 132 2.68 5.80 -17.32
CA SER A 132 2.30 4.39 -17.44
C SER A 132 0.87 4.21 -17.93
N VAL A 133 0.66 3.24 -18.84
CA VAL A 133 -0.67 2.77 -19.24
C VAL A 133 -0.82 1.33 -18.80
N VAL A 134 -1.68 1.08 -17.79
CA VAL A 134 -1.75 -0.21 -17.10
C VAL A 134 -3.20 -0.70 -17.01
N THR A 135 -3.40 -1.98 -17.28
CA THR A 135 -4.66 -2.68 -17.03
C THR A 135 -4.50 -3.66 -15.89
N ILE A 136 -5.37 -3.55 -14.88
CA ILE A 136 -5.41 -4.43 -13.71
C ILE A 136 -6.69 -5.26 -13.80
N ASN A 137 -6.57 -6.58 -13.95
CA ASN A 137 -7.70 -7.49 -14.08
C ASN A 137 -7.76 -8.45 -12.90
N ASP A 138 -8.99 -8.68 -12.39
CA ASP A 138 -9.31 -9.73 -11.42
C ASP A 138 -8.45 -9.67 -10.13
N ALA A 139 -8.03 -8.47 -9.73
CA ALA A 139 -7.25 -8.31 -8.50
C ALA A 139 -8.11 -8.60 -7.27
N ASN A 140 -7.55 -9.35 -6.32
CA ASN A 140 -8.17 -9.66 -5.03
C ASN A 140 -7.22 -9.28 -3.89
N MET A 141 -7.54 -8.21 -3.18
CA MET A 141 -6.67 -7.65 -2.14
C MET A 141 -7.39 -7.57 -0.80
N ILE A 142 -6.77 -8.10 0.24
CA ILE A 142 -7.18 -7.95 1.63
C ILE A 142 -6.08 -7.16 2.34
N LEU A 143 -6.40 -5.93 2.76
CA LEU A 143 -5.43 -5.01 3.33
C LEU A 143 -5.90 -4.57 4.72
N ASN A 144 -5.46 -5.30 5.74
CA ASN A 144 -5.71 -4.99 7.13
C ASN A 144 -4.52 -4.23 7.74
N GLY A 145 -4.78 -3.39 8.74
CA GLY A 145 -3.80 -2.47 9.30
C GLY A 145 -4.05 -1.02 8.88
N ASN A 146 -3.36 -0.07 9.46
CA ASN A 146 -3.59 1.35 9.20
C ASN A 146 -2.88 1.83 7.93
N GLY A 147 -3.45 2.82 7.26
CA GLY A 147 -2.76 3.59 6.23
C GLY A 147 -1.98 4.75 6.84
N GLY A 148 -1.02 5.31 6.10
CA GLY A 148 -0.19 6.42 6.55
C GLY A 148 -0.71 7.79 6.11
N ASN A 149 -1.11 7.90 4.86
CA ASN A 149 -1.67 9.14 4.28
C ASN A 149 -2.48 8.79 3.02
N ASP A 150 -3.74 9.13 3.00
CA ASP A 150 -4.68 8.82 1.92
C ASP A 150 -4.65 9.82 0.75
N PHE A 151 -3.88 10.90 0.85
CA PHE A 151 -3.61 11.83 -0.25
C PHE A 151 -2.48 11.36 -1.16
N VAL A 152 -1.52 10.61 -0.61
CA VAL A 152 -0.41 10.05 -1.39
C VAL A 152 -0.61 8.56 -1.69
N GLY A 153 -1.69 7.95 -1.20
CA GLY A 153 -1.96 6.53 -1.38
C GLY A 153 -1.11 5.62 -0.49
N HIS A 154 -0.58 6.13 0.66
CA HIS A 154 0.25 5.34 1.56
C HIS A 154 -0.57 4.25 2.26
N GLY A 155 -0.50 3.04 1.76
CA GLY A 155 -1.28 1.89 2.18
C GLY A 155 -2.57 1.67 1.37
N ALA A 156 -2.73 2.30 0.23
CA ALA A 156 -3.88 2.09 -0.65
C ALA A 156 -3.82 0.75 -1.39
N GLY A 157 -4.99 0.25 -1.80
CA GLY A 157 -5.08 -0.94 -2.65
C GLY A 157 -4.49 -0.69 -4.03
N ILE A 158 -4.93 0.37 -4.69
CA ILE A 158 -4.39 0.83 -5.97
C ILE A 158 -4.13 2.34 -5.88
N THR A 159 -2.94 2.76 -6.26
CA THR A 159 -2.58 4.17 -6.43
C THR A 159 -2.19 4.41 -7.87
N ALA A 160 -2.84 5.39 -8.52
CA ALA A 160 -2.44 5.94 -9.80
C ALA A 160 -1.91 7.37 -9.59
N ALA A 161 -0.71 7.65 -10.07
CA ALA A 161 -0.02 8.94 -9.90
C ALA A 161 0.64 9.40 -11.21
N GLY A 162 1.18 10.62 -11.23
CA GLY A 162 1.74 11.19 -12.44
C GLY A 162 0.69 11.40 -13.52
N ALA A 163 1.07 11.18 -14.78
CA ALA A 163 0.17 11.20 -15.93
C ALA A 163 -0.26 9.77 -16.33
N SER A 164 -0.37 8.86 -15.36
CA SER A 164 -0.71 7.46 -15.63
C SER A 164 -2.17 7.28 -16.01
N HIS A 165 -2.42 6.27 -16.88
CA HIS A 165 -3.76 5.79 -17.24
C HIS A 165 -3.94 4.37 -16.71
N VAL A 166 -4.83 4.19 -15.74
CA VAL A 166 -5.05 2.89 -15.08
C VAL A 166 -6.48 2.41 -15.28
N THR A 167 -6.62 1.28 -15.97
CA THR A 167 -7.91 0.59 -16.11
C THR A 167 -7.97 -0.58 -15.13
N VAL A 168 -8.98 -0.61 -14.27
CA VAL A 168 -9.20 -1.65 -13.27
C VAL A 168 -10.49 -2.41 -13.61
N ASN A 169 -10.39 -3.71 -13.81
CA ASN A 169 -11.53 -4.55 -14.15
C ASN A 169 -11.71 -5.67 -13.12
N ARG A 170 -12.94 -5.82 -12.61
CA ARG A 170 -13.35 -6.90 -11.71
C ARG A 170 -12.48 -7.07 -10.47
N ALA A 171 -11.96 -5.96 -9.95
CA ALA A 171 -11.19 -6.00 -8.72
C ALA A 171 -12.09 -6.17 -7.49
N LYS A 172 -11.59 -6.91 -6.50
CA LYS A 172 -12.16 -7.02 -5.16
C LYS A 172 -11.13 -6.54 -4.15
N ILE A 173 -11.37 -5.37 -3.58
CA ILE A 173 -10.43 -4.76 -2.63
C ILE A 173 -11.17 -4.53 -1.31
N SER A 174 -10.68 -5.18 -0.26
CA SER A 174 -11.18 -5.01 1.10
C SER A 174 -10.06 -4.43 1.97
N SER A 175 -10.31 -3.28 2.59
CA SER A 175 -9.37 -2.62 3.47
C SER A 175 -10.00 -2.35 4.83
N VAL A 176 -9.28 -2.70 5.90
CA VAL A 176 -9.70 -2.44 7.29
C VAL A 176 -8.56 -1.77 8.04
N GLY A 177 -8.79 -0.54 8.50
CA GLY A 177 -7.78 0.24 9.23
C GLY A 177 -8.03 1.74 9.12
N SER A 178 -7.44 2.50 10.02
CA SER A 178 -7.48 3.96 9.96
C SER A 178 -6.74 4.47 8.72
N ILE A 179 -7.27 5.49 8.05
CA ILE A 179 -6.68 6.12 6.84
C ILE A 179 -6.48 5.14 5.66
N ARG A 180 -7.15 4.00 5.65
CA ARG A 180 -7.12 3.07 4.52
C ARG A 180 -8.01 3.55 3.39
N VAL A 181 -7.54 3.33 2.17
CA VAL A 181 -8.25 3.65 0.92
C VAL A 181 -8.12 2.46 -0.03
N THR A 182 -9.14 2.18 -0.84
CA THR A 182 -9.02 1.13 -1.86
C THR A 182 -8.37 1.65 -3.14
N VAL A 183 -8.77 2.83 -3.62
CA VAL A 183 -8.26 3.43 -4.86
C VAL A 183 -7.95 4.90 -4.65
N VAL A 184 -6.77 5.32 -5.05
CA VAL A 184 -6.29 6.71 -5.03
C VAL A 184 -5.86 7.12 -6.42
N GLY A 185 -6.32 8.28 -6.87
CA GLY A 185 -5.77 8.99 -8.01
C GLY A 185 -5.17 10.31 -7.56
N ARG A 186 -3.99 10.64 -8.05
CA ARG A 186 -3.32 11.91 -7.74
C ARG A 186 -2.58 12.48 -8.95
N GLU A 187 -2.22 13.76 -8.85
CA GLU A 187 -1.56 14.49 -9.92
C GLU A 187 -2.45 14.56 -11.17
N GLU A 188 -2.04 14.05 -12.32
CA GLU A 188 -2.80 14.08 -13.57
C GLU A 188 -3.33 12.68 -13.95
N ALA A 189 -3.34 11.74 -13.00
CA ALA A 189 -3.73 10.36 -13.26
C ALA A 189 -5.18 10.23 -13.72
N THR A 190 -5.40 9.30 -14.63
CA THR A 190 -6.73 8.92 -15.10
C THR A 190 -7.03 7.46 -14.71
N LEU A 191 -8.15 7.25 -14.03
CA LEU A 191 -8.61 5.93 -13.59
C LEU A 191 -9.93 5.57 -14.27
N GLU A 192 -10.02 4.34 -14.76
CA GLU A 192 -11.26 3.72 -15.17
C GLU A 192 -11.47 2.42 -14.37
N VAL A 193 -12.48 2.40 -13.51
CA VAL A 193 -12.75 1.25 -12.61
C VAL A 193 -14.08 0.62 -13.02
N ASN A 194 -14.02 -0.64 -13.44
CA ASN A 194 -15.14 -1.37 -14.01
C ASN A 194 -15.46 -2.63 -13.20
N ASP A 195 -16.76 -2.90 -12.99
CA ASP A 195 -17.29 -4.17 -12.46
C ASP A 195 -16.62 -4.60 -11.13
N SER A 196 -16.25 -3.64 -10.27
CA SER A 196 -15.39 -3.87 -9.12
C SER A 196 -16.13 -3.69 -7.79
N GLU A 197 -15.65 -4.42 -6.78
CA GLU A 197 -16.13 -4.35 -5.40
C GLU A 197 -15.04 -3.69 -4.52
N LEU A 198 -15.34 -2.50 -4.00
CA LEU A 198 -14.42 -1.73 -3.18
C LEU A 198 -15.02 -1.54 -1.79
N PHE A 199 -14.36 -2.08 -0.78
CA PHE A 199 -14.83 -2.00 0.61
C PHE A 199 -13.77 -1.44 1.53
N VAL A 200 -14.14 -0.44 2.35
CA VAL A 200 -13.30 0.01 3.45
C VAL A 200 -14.08 0.06 4.75
N LYS A 201 -13.38 -0.24 5.83
CA LYS A 201 -13.87 -0.13 7.19
C LYS A 201 -12.83 0.51 8.09
N ASP A 202 -13.27 1.37 9.00
CA ASP A 202 -12.42 1.93 10.04
C ASP A 202 -11.72 0.85 10.86
N GLY A 203 -10.45 1.13 11.17
CA GLY A 203 -9.73 0.44 12.22
C GLY A 203 -9.82 1.18 13.55
N THR A 204 -9.24 0.58 14.57
CA THR A 204 -9.01 1.24 15.84
C THR A 204 -7.87 2.24 15.70
N LYS A 205 -8.13 3.51 16.02
CA LYS A 205 -7.10 4.54 16.02
C LYS A 205 -5.99 4.18 17.02
N PRO A 206 -4.73 4.15 16.61
CA PRO A 206 -3.62 3.93 17.54
C PRO A 206 -3.55 5.02 18.60
N ASN A 207 -3.14 4.69 19.83
CA ASN A 207 -2.92 5.67 20.89
C ASN A 207 -1.79 6.66 20.53
N ASN A 208 -0.80 6.21 19.75
CA ASN A 208 0.24 7.06 19.20
C ASN A 208 -0.10 7.44 17.76
N VAL A 209 -0.50 8.67 17.54
CA VAL A 209 -0.95 9.21 16.26
C VAL A 209 0.08 10.09 15.56
N SER A 210 1.34 10.02 15.94
CA SER A 210 2.38 10.92 15.40
C SER A 210 2.50 10.88 13.87
N GLY A 211 2.35 9.72 13.27
CA GLY A 211 2.30 9.56 11.81
C GLY A 211 1.04 10.14 11.17
N MET A 212 -0.07 10.13 11.90
CA MET A 212 -1.37 10.61 11.43
C MET A 212 -1.50 12.14 11.46
N THR A 213 -0.65 12.82 12.22
CA THR A 213 -0.62 14.29 12.27
C THR A 213 -0.07 14.92 10.99
N LYS A 214 0.55 14.12 10.13
CA LYS A 214 1.02 14.55 8.81
C LYS A 214 -0.09 14.65 7.77
N VAL A 215 -1.26 14.10 8.07
CA VAL A 215 -2.43 14.18 7.19
C VAL A 215 -3.10 15.54 7.41
N PRO A 216 -3.35 16.32 6.37
CA PRO A 216 -4.11 17.55 6.51
C PRO A 216 -5.52 17.19 6.98
N TRP A 217 -6.02 17.99 7.91
CA TRP A 217 -7.34 17.81 8.44
C TRP A 217 -7.51 16.68 9.46
N MET A 218 -8.69 16.68 10.03
CA MET A 218 -9.14 15.71 11.04
C MET A 218 -9.37 14.30 10.49
N LEU A 219 -9.15 14.07 9.20
CA LEU A 219 -9.45 12.83 8.50
C LEU A 219 -8.72 11.65 9.11
N GLY A 220 -7.41 11.75 9.17
CA GLY A 220 -6.60 10.74 9.80
C GLY A 220 -6.67 10.73 11.33
N LEU A 221 -6.95 11.89 11.94
CA LEU A 221 -6.97 12.03 13.39
C LEU A 221 -8.11 11.27 14.07
N THR A 222 -9.19 11.00 13.34
CA THR A 222 -10.37 10.30 13.86
C THR A 222 -10.44 8.82 13.48
N GLY A 223 -9.45 8.32 12.74
CA GLY A 223 -9.47 6.96 12.21
C GLY A 223 -10.43 6.77 11.03
N ARG A 224 -11.01 7.84 10.51
CA ARG A 224 -11.99 7.78 9.41
C ARG A 224 -11.35 7.34 8.11
N VAL A 225 -12.15 6.73 7.25
CA VAL A 225 -11.72 6.17 5.98
C VAL A 225 -12.56 6.68 4.82
N ARG A 226 -11.96 6.60 3.63
CA ARG A 226 -12.60 6.81 2.34
C ARG A 226 -12.42 5.56 1.49
N ALA A 227 -13.42 5.17 0.72
CA ALA A 227 -13.21 4.03 -0.19
C ALA A 227 -12.33 4.46 -1.38
N THR A 228 -12.58 5.64 -1.93
CA THR A 228 -11.75 6.20 -3.02
C THR A 228 -11.38 7.64 -2.71
N ASN A 229 -10.21 8.08 -3.18
CA ASN A 229 -9.77 9.46 -3.04
C ASN A 229 -9.13 9.96 -4.34
N LEU A 230 -9.57 11.12 -4.82
CA LEU A 230 -8.96 11.80 -5.96
C LEU A 230 -8.43 13.16 -5.47
N VAL A 231 -7.19 13.44 -5.78
CA VAL A 231 -6.53 14.70 -5.43
C VAL A 231 -5.87 15.33 -6.65
N ASP A 232 -5.52 16.60 -6.54
CA ASP A 232 -4.92 17.40 -7.60
C ASP A 232 -5.80 17.47 -8.86
N SER A 233 -5.30 17.03 -10.01
CA SER A 233 -6.01 17.01 -11.30
C SER A 233 -6.43 15.60 -11.71
N ALA A 234 -6.36 14.62 -10.80
CA ALA A 234 -6.73 13.25 -11.12
C ALA A 234 -8.21 13.10 -11.43
N THR A 235 -8.51 12.21 -12.36
CA THR A 235 -9.88 11.89 -12.77
C THR A 235 -10.16 10.41 -12.63
N ALA A 236 -11.42 10.06 -12.31
CA ALA A 236 -11.83 8.66 -12.27
C ALA A 236 -13.26 8.47 -12.78
N THR A 237 -13.46 7.36 -13.49
CA THR A 237 -14.77 6.85 -13.87
C THR A 237 -15.02 5.51 -13.22
N TYR A 238 -16.16 5.35 -12.55
CA TYR A 238 -16.56 4.09 -11.90
C TYR A 238 -17.78 3.54 -12.61
N ASN A 239 -17.63 2.40 -13.30
CA ASN A 239 -18.68 1.76 -14.08
C ASN A 239 -19.09 0.45 -13.40
N ARG A 240 -20.37 0.31 -13.04
CA ARG A 240 -20.93 -0.91 -12.43
C ARG A 240 -20.17 -1.39 -11.19
N CYS A 241 -19.70 -0.43 -10.38
CA CYS A 241 -18.95 -0.73 -9.17
C CYS A 241 -19.85 -0.78 -7.95
N HIS A 242 -19.52 -1.68 -7.02
CA HIS A 242 -20.08 -1.70 -5.68
C HIS A 242 -19.06 -1.12 -4.72
N ILE A 243 -19.28 0.14 -4.27
CA ILE A 243 -18.38 0.86 -3.38
C ILE A 243 -19.05 1.01 -2.01
N LYS A 244 -18.45 0.43 -1.00
CA LYS A 244 -18.93 0.49 0.39
C LYS A 244 -17.88 1.06 1.32
N CYS A 245 -18.29 2.04 2.13
CA CYS A 245 -17.48 2.62 3.19
C CYS A 245 -18.25 2.55 4.51
N GLU A 246 -17.67 1.90 5.49
CA GLU A 246 -18.19 1.94 6.85
C GLU A 246 -17.43 3.03 7.60
N ASN A 247 -17.94 4.24 7.56
CA ASN A 247 -17.73 5.41 8.39
C ASN A 247 -17.84 6.76 7.64
N TRP A 248 -16.95 7.14 6.69
CA TRP A 248 -16.98 8.52 6.19
C TRP A 248 -17.58 8.67 4.79
N GLY A 249 -16.88 8.23 3.76
CA GLY A 249 -17.32 8.49 2.40
C GLY A 249 -16.87 7.44 1.39
N CYS A 250 -17.78 7.08 0.47
CA CYS A 250 -17.45 6.11 -0.57
C CYS A 250 -16.59 6.72 -1.66
N MET A 251 -16.99 7.88 -2.15
CA MET A 251 -16.26 8.60 -3.20
C MET A 251 -15.89 9.99 -2.69
N TYR A 252 -14.64 10.33 -2.80
CA TYR A 252 -14.11 11.57 -2.27
C TYR A 252 -13.15 12.22 -3.24
N THR A 253 -13.20 13.54 -3.31
CA THR A 253 -12.25 14.39 -4.03
C THR A 253 -11.77 15.48 -3.09
N ASP A 254 -10.48 15.75 -3.11
CA ASP A 254 -9.88 16.80 -2.29
C ASP A 254 -8.74 17.47 -3.02
N ALA A 255 -8.60 18.78 -2.80
CA ALA A 255 -7.58 19.60 -3.46
C ALA A 255 -7.56 19.46 -5.01
N THR A 256 -8.68 19.07 -5.61
CA THR A 256 -8.81 19.01 -7.07
C THR A 256 -8.84 20.41 -7.65
N LYS A 257 -8.18 20.57 -8.81
CA LYS A 257 -8.15 21.83 -9.59
C LYS A 257 -9.23 21.85 -10.63
#